data_82e450160173eeb521ef9a449a8e1190
#
_entry.id   82e450160173eeb521ef9a449a8e1190
#
_cell.length_a   1.000
_cell.length_b   1.000
_cell.length_c   1.000
_cell.angle_alpha   90.00
_cell.angle_beta   90.00
_cell.angle_gamma   90.00
#
_symmetry.space_group_name_H-M   'P 1'
#
loop_
_entity.id
_entity.type
_entity.pdbx_description
1 polymer ?
#
loop_
_entity_poly.entity_id
_entity_poly.type
_entity_poly.pdbx_seq_one_letter_code
_entity_poly.pdbx_strand_id
1 'polypeptide(L)'
;MNQTNHPPPASCAASPWAHAPLRRRALLLAGGNLAALSLAGCDKALPASFNGVDITGANYAQDFRLTDPDGHERTLADYKGKAVMMFFGFTQCPDVCPTALVRAAEIRRLLGTDGERLQVIFVTVDPERDSPVVLKAYTQAFDPSFIGLYGDLQKTSETAKDFKVFYKKVPTGSSYTMDHSAFSYVFDPKGKIRLVLRHEQSAEECAQDLRQILKTSA
;
A
#
# COMPACT_ATOMS: atom_id res chain seq x y z
N MET A 1 -33.20 -49.66 46.21
CA MET A 1 -34.65 -49.57 45.91
C MET A 1 -34.75 -48.89 44.57
N ASN A 2 -35.13 -49.42 43.57
CA ASN A 2 -35.99 -50.39 42.97
C ASN A 2 -35.92 -50.20 41.44
N GLN A 3 -35.53 -51.22 40.74
CA GLN A 3 -36.26 -52.05 39.78
C GLN A 3 -36.48 -51.38 38.41
N THR A 4 -35.69 -51.82 37.45
CA THR A 4 -35.99 -52.78 36.34
C THR A 4 -37.36 -52.61 35.63
N ASN A 5 -37.34 -52.41 34.33
CA ASN A 5 -38.22 -53.16 33.45
C ASN A 5 -37.69 -53.13 32.00
N HIS A 6 -37.27 -54.31 31.51
CA HIS A 6 -37.21 -54.65 30.08
C HIS A 6 -38.56 -55.27 29.65
N PRO A 7 -38.95 -55.15 28.43
CA PRO A 7 -39.66 -56.18 27.71
C PRO A 7 -38.92 -56.74 26.48
N PRO A 8 -39.35 -57.92 26.01
CA PRO A 8 -38.54 -58.85 25.29
C PRO A 8 -38.61 -58.75 23.75
N PRO A 9 -37.89 -59.60 23.01
CA PRO A 9 -37.74 -59.49 21.57
C PRO A 9 -38.89 -60.18 20.79
N ALA A 10 -39.22 -59.65 19.65
CA ALA A 10 -40.15 -60.31 18.71
C ALA A 10 -39.47 -60.56 17.37
N SER A 11 -39.27 -61.76 17.13
CA SER A 11 -39.32 -62.72 16.08
C SER A 11 -39.55 -62.29 14.64
N CYS A 12 -38.68 -62.85 13.81
CA CYS A 12 -38.72 -63.13 12.38
C CYS A 12 -40.08 -63.08 11.65
N ALA A 13 -40.05 -62.43 10.47
CA ALA A 13 -40.77 -62.96 9.32
C ALA A 13 -40.00 -62.55 8.02
N ALA A 14 -39.52 -63.59 7.34
CA ALA A 14 -39.01 -63.49 5.99
C ALA A 14 -40.18 -63.42 4.99
N SER A 15 -40.04 -62.64 3.94
CA SER A 15 -40.79 -62.87 2.70
C SER A 15 -40.04 -62.33 1.47
N PRO A 16 -40.12 -63.05 0.39
CA PRO A 16 -39.30 -62.87 -0.79
C PRO A 16 -40.01 -61.99 -1.82
N TRP A 17 -39.30 -61.25 -2.61
CA TRP A 17 -39.66 -61.02 -4.04
C TRP A 17 -38.42 -60.44 -4.73
N ALA A 18 -37.91 -61.23 -5.60
CA ALA A 18 -36.88 -60.90 -6.58
C ALA A 18 -37.45 -60.06 -7.72
N HIS A 19 -36.51 -59.49 -8.46
CA HIS A 19 -36.69 -58.88 -9.78
C HIS A 19 -37.24 -57.44 -9.83
N ALA A 20 -36.30 -56.49 -9.84
CA ALA A 20 -36.48 -55.19 -10.47
C ALA A 20 -35.36 -54.91 -11.50
N PRO A 21 -35.69 -54.43 -12.71
CA PRO A 21 -34.84 -54.51 -13.89
C PRO A 21 -33.73 -53.45 -13.92
N LEU A 22 -32.64 -53.85 -14.56
CA LEU A 22 -31.39 -53.12 -14.78
C LEU A 22 -31.46 -51.73 -15.49
N ARG A 23 -32.63 -51.17 -15.71
CA ARG A 23 -32.78 -49.92 -16.47
C ARG A 23 -32.73 -48.63 -15.64
N ARG A 24 -32.72 -48.68 -14.30
CA ARG A 24 -32.69 -47.48 -13.44
C ARG A 24 -31.28 -47.03 -13.04
N ARG A 25 -30.23 -47.81 -13.30
CA ARG A 25 -28.86 -47.46 -12.91
C ARG A 25 -28.12 -46.54 -13.90
N ALA A 26 -28.58 -46.45 -15.14
CA ALA A 26 -27.93 -45.61 -16.16
C ALA A 26 -28.27 -44.11 -16.07
N LEU A 27 -29.36 -43.75 -15.41
CA LEU A 27 -29.80 -42.33 -15.31
C LEU A 27 -29.20 -41.57 -14.12
N LEU A 28 -28.62 -42.25 -13.15
CA LEU A 28 -28.01 -41.59 -11.97
C LEU A 28 -26.52 -41.20 -12.19
N LEU A 29 -25.86 -41.75 -13.21
CA LEU A 29 -24.46 -41.43 -13.51
C LEU A 29 -24.31 -40.24 -14.45
N ALA A 30 -25.36 -39.86 -15.19
CA ALA A 30 -25.33 -38.68 -16.07
C ALA A 30 -25.65 -37.39 -15.33
N GLY A 31 -26.31 -37.43 -14.18
CA GLY A 31 -26.65 -36.25 -13.37
C GLY A 31 -25.50 -35.75 -12.46
N GLY A 32 -24.57 -36.63 -12.13
CA GLY A 32 -23.45 -36.33 -11.22
C GLY A 32 -22.36 -35.45 -11.82
N ASN A 33 -22.14 -35.55 -13.13
CA ASN A 33 -21.09 -34.80 -13.81
C ASN A 33 -21.48 -33.33 -14.19
N LEU A 34 -22.75 -32.99 -14.20
CA LEU A 34 -23.20 -31.62 -14.48
C LEU A 34 -23.19 -30.72 -13.24
N ALA A 35 -23.25 -31.29 -12.04
CA ALA A 35 -23.24 -30.54 -10.78
C ALA A 35 -21.81 -30.15 -10.32
N ALA A 36 -20.77 -30.77 -10.85
CA ALA A 36 -19.39 -30.50 -10.48
C ALA A 36 -18.75 -29.30 -11.22
N LEU A 37 -19.37 -28.79 -12.30
CA LEU A 37 -18.84 -27.67 -13.09
C LEU A 37 -19.31 -26.29 -12.60
N SER A 38 -20.22 -26.22 -11.65
CA SER A 38 -20.78 -24.93 -11.18
C SER A 38 -20.06 -24.32 -9.97
N LEU A 39 -18.98 -24.92 -9.49
CA LEU A 39 -18.16 -24.41 -8.36
C LEU A 39 -16.88 -23.66 -8.78
N ALA A 40 -16.71 -23.39 -10.08
CA ALA A 40 -15.77 -22.37 -10.52
C ALA A 40 -16.37 -20.97 -10.25
N GLY A 41 -16.71 -20.72 -8.98
CA GLY A 41 -17.08 -19.42 -8.50
C GLY A 41 -15.89 -18.48 -8.72
N CYS A 42 -16.11 -17.42 -9.49
CA CYS A 42 -15.19 -16.29 -9.60
C CYS A 42 -14.76 -15.88 -8.18
N ASP A 43 -13.56 -16.22 -7.82
CA ASP A 43 -12.85 -15.64 -6.70
C ASP A 43 -12.56 -14.17 -7.09
N LYS A 44 -13.60 -13.33 -7.06
CA LYS A 44 -13.42 -11.89 -7.09
C LYS A 44 -12.74 -11.56 -5.78
N ALA A 45 -11.41 -11.51 -5.81
CA ALA A 45 -10.64 -10.95 -4.72
C ALA A 45 -11.35 -9.67 -4.28
N LEU A 46 -11.77 -9.62 -3.03
CA LEU A 46 -12.36 -8.41 -2.44
C LEU A 46 -11.38 -7.26 -2.73
N PRO A 47 -11.88 -6.08 -3.12
CA PRO A 47 -11.01 -4.94 -3.34
C PRO A 47 -10.15 -4.76 -2.09
N ALA A 48 -8.84 -4.64 -2.30
CA ALA A 48 -7.90 -4.43 -1.21
C ALA A 48 -8.34 -3.20 -0.41
N SER A 49 -8.67 -3.36 0.86
CA SER A 49 -8.93 -2.21 1.73
C SER A 49 -7.59 -1.73 2.25
N PHE A 50 -7.30 -0.45 2.07
CA PHE A 50 -6.11 0.21 2.58
C PHE A 50 -6.46 1.01 3.85
N ASN A 51 -5.49 1.16 4.75
CA ASN A 51 -5.59 2.07 5.89
C ASN A 51 -5.42 3.54 5.44
N GLY A 52 -4.61 3.75 4.41
CA GLY A 52 -4.46 5.02 3.72
C GLY A 52 -5.63 5.34 2.81
N VAL A 53 -5.65 6.56 2.29
CA VAL A 53 -6.67 6.98 1.32
C VAL A 53 -6.32 6.43 -0.05
N ASP A 54 -7.15 5.55 -0.58
CA ASP A 54 -6.99 5.02 -1.94
C ASP A 54 -7.35 6.10 -2.97
N ILE A 55 -6.37 6.46 -3.78
CA ILE A 55 -6.48 7.42 -4.88
C ILE A 55 -6.09 6.80 -6.22
N THR A 56 -6.21 5.48 -6.32
CA THR A 56 -5.93 4.75 -7.56
C THR A 56 -6.75 5.31 -8.72
N GLY A 57 -6.07 5.63 -9.81
CA GLY A 57 -6.71 6.23 -11.00
C GLY A 57 -6.81 7.76 -10.95
N ALA A 58 -6.26 8.42 -9.95
CA ALA A 58 -6.18 9.87 -9.92
C ALA A 58 -5.41 10.41 -11.14
N ASN A 59 -5.89 11.52 -11.70
CA ASN A 59 -5.33 12.15 -12.91
C ASN A 59 -4.34 13.28 -12.60
N TYR A 60 -3.75 13.29 -11.40
CA TYR A 60 -2.74 14.25 -10.93
C TYR A 60 -1.58 13.49 -10.32
N ALA A 61 -0.47 14.18 -9.98
CA ALA A 61 0.73 13.57 -9.42
C ALA A 61 1.21 12.36 -10.25
N GLN A 62 1.26 12.50 -11.57
CA GLN A 62 1.54 11.39 -12.48
C GLN A 62 3.04 11.15 -12.68
N ASP A 63 3.83 12.21 -12.58
CA ASP A 63 5.29 12.19 -12.68
C ASP A 63 5.85 13.47 -12.04
N PHE A 64 7.16 13.50 -11.90
CA PHE A 64 7.91 14.68 -11.51
C PHE A 64 9.22 14.73 -12.28
N ARG A 65 9.85 15.92 -12.29
CA ARG A 65 11.17 16.12 -12.87
C ARG A 65 11.95 17.06 -11.96
N LEU A 66 12.70 16.48 -11.01
CA LEU A 66 13.44 17.19 -9.98
C LEU A 66 14.90 16.74 -9.97
N THR A 67 15.74 17.46 -9.26
CA THR A 67 17.19 17.17 -9.20
C THR A 67 17.55 16.56 -7.86
N ASP A 68 18.40 15.53 -7.86
CA ASP A 68 18.99 14.99 -6.64
C ASP A 68 20.20 15.81 -6.19
N PRO A 69 20.71 15.61 -4.95
CA PRO A 69 21.85 16.38 -4.44
C PRO A 69 23.16 16.17 -5.21
N ASP A 70 23.26 15.13 -6.03
CA ASP A 70 24.43 14.85 -6.86
C ASP A 70 24.29 15.50 -8.26
N GLY A 71 23.21 16.25 -8.52
CA GLY A 71 22.97 17.00 -9.74
C GLY A 71 22.28 16.22 -10.84
N HIS A 72 21.79 15.00 -10.58
CA HIS A 72 21.08 14.21 -11.58
C HIS A 72 19.59 14.53 -11.56
N GLU A 73 19.01 14.70 -12.73
CA GLU A 73 17.58 14.79 -12.88
C GLU A 73 16.94 13.44 -12.60
N ARG A 74 15.85 13.44 -11.81
CA ARG A 74 15.08 12.27 -11.38
C ARG A 74 13.62 12.40 -11.77
N THR A 75 13.05 11.26 -12.15
CA THR A 75 11.64 11.06 -12.50
C THR A 75 11.11 9.80 -11.83
N LEU A 76 9.82 9.52 -11.89
CA LEU A 76 9.27 8.24 -11.41
C LEU A 76 9.85 7.03 -12.17
N ALA A 77 10.25 7.21 -13.42
CA ALA A 77 10.82 6.14 -14.23
C ALA A 77 12.13 5.58 -13.67
N ASP A 78 12.89 6.38 -12.93
CA ASP A 78 14.16 5.96 -12.30
C ASP A 78 13.96 4.95 -11.16
N TYR A 79 12.72 4.85 -10.65
CA TYR A 79 12.36 3.99 -9.52
C TYR A 79 11.47 2.81 -9.92
N LYS A 80 11.38 2.47 -11.21
CA LYS A 80 10.61 1.29 -11.67
C LYS A 80 11.06 0.02 -10.95
N GLY A 81 10.08 -0.80 -10.57
CA GLY A 81 10.30 -2.01 -9.75
C GLY A 81 10.27 -1.76 -8.24
N LYS A 82 10.27 -0.50 -7.80
CA LYS A 82 10.12 -0.12 -6.39
C LYS A 82 8.79 0.61 -6.16
N ALA A 83 8.20 0.41 -5.00
CA ALA A 83 7.22 1.37 -4.50
C ALA A 83 7.94 2.66 -4.13
N VAL A 84 7.33 3.81 -4.41
CA VAL A 84 7.86 5.12 -4.04
C VAL A 84 6.97 5.76 -3.01
N MET A 85 7.54 6.18 -1.88
CA MET A 85 6.88 6.99 -0.86
C MET A 85 7.47 8.40 -0.92
N MET A 86 6.66 9.38 -1.30
CA MET A 86 7.09 10.77 -1.51
C MET A 86 6.44 11.69 -0.50
N PHE A 87 7.26 12.49 0.18
CA PHE A 87 6.85 13.50 1.16
C PHE A 87 7.41 14.87 0.79
N PHE A 88 6.57 15.91 0.88
CA PHE A 88 6.96 17.30 0.66
C PHE A 88 7.20 17.99 2.00
N GLY A 89 8.34 18.64 2.15
CA GLY A 89 8.72 19.28 3.41
C GLY A 89 9.92 20.21 3.28
N PHE A 90 10.55 20.55 4.37
CA PHE A 90 11.76 21.38 4.41
C PHE A 90 12.63 20.99 5.61
N THR A 91 13.96 21.19 5.48
CA THR A 91 14.91 20.65 6.46
C THR A 91 14.86 21.37 7.83
N GLN A 92 14.36 22.60 7.88
CA GLN A 92 14.22 23.38 9.11
C GLN A 92 12.85 23.22 9.79
N CYS A 93 12.05 22.25 9.38
CA CYS A 93 10.80 21.90 10.02
C CYS A 93 11.07 21.30 11.41
N PRO A 94 10.50 21.86 12.49
CA PRO A 94 10.85 21.43 13.85
C PRO A 94 10.17 20.11 14.29
N ASP A 95 9.13 19.63 13.57
CA ASP A 95 8.28 18.53 14.05
C ASP A 95 7.85 17.57 12.95
N VAL A 96 6.97 17.98 12.05
CA VAL A 96 6.27 17.10 11.10
C VAL A 96 7.22 16.37 10.13
N CYS A 97 8.23 17.09 9.60
CA CYS A 97 9.15 16.50 8.63
C CYS A 97 10.07 15.44 9.24
N PRO A 98 10.77 15.66 10.37
CA PRO A 98 11.58 14.61 10.99
C PRO A 98 10.71 13.44 11.44
N THR A 99 9.53 13.66 12.00
CA THR A 99 8.61 12.59 12.41
C THR A 99 8.17 11.74 11.21
N ALA A 100 7.88 12.35 10.06
CA ALA A 100 7.53 11.62 8.84
C ALA A 100 8.68 10.75 8.33
N LEU A 101 9.93 11.22 8.38
CA LEU A 101 11.10 10.47 7.94
C LEU A 101 11.49 9.35 8.92
N VAL A 102 11.37 9.58 10.24
CA VAL A 102 11.51 8.51 11.26
C VAL A 102 10.49 7.41 11.01
N ARG A 103 9.22 7.77 10.78
CA ARG A 103 8.18 6.82 10.44
C ARG A 103 8.49 6.07 9.13
N ALA A 104 9.01 6.75 8.11
CA ALA A 104 9.39 6.11 6.85
C ALA A 104 10.53 5.08 7.05
N ALA A 105 11.51 5.36 7.89
CA ALA A 105 12.56 4.42 8.27
C ALA A 105 11.99 3.20 9.00
N GLU A 106 11.06 3.41 9.92
CA GLU A 106 10.37 2.34 10.63
C GLU A 106 9.51 1.47 9.69
N ILE A 107 8.77 2.08 8.75
CA ILE A 107 8.03 1.37 7.70
C ILE A 107 8.98 0.46 6.92
N ARG A 108 10.14 0.99 6.49
CA ARG A 108 11.14 0.23 5.75
C ARG A 108 11.65 -0.96 6.56
N ARG A 109 11.93 -0.77 7.85
CA ARG A 109 12.31 -1.84 8.78
C ARG A 109 11.21 -2.91 8.92
N LEU A 110 9.96 -2.51 9.08
CA LEU A 110 8.80 -3.41 9.21
C LEU A 110 8.54 -4.22 7.94
N LEU A 111 8.89 -3.70 6.76
CA LEU A 111 8.78 -4.43 5.50
C LEU A 111 9.81 -5.57 5.39
N GLY A 112 10.86 -5.59 6.18
CA GLY A 112 11.93 -6.59 6.14
C GLY A 112 12.65 -6.57 4.78
N THR A 113 12.76 -7.70 4.13
CA THR A 113 13.40 -7.81 2.80
C THR A 113 12.70 -6.98 1.72
N ASP A 114 11.39 -6.79 1.81
CA ASP A 114 10.65 -5.91 0.90
C ASP A 114 10.98 -4.42 1.11
N GLY A 115 11.61 -4.06 2.23
CA GLY A 115 12.07 -2.69 2.48
C GLY A 115 13.08 -2.18 1.44
N GLU A 116 13.85 -3.06 0.79
CA GLU A 116 14.75 -2.68 -0.31
C GLU A 116 13.99 -2.28 -1.58
N ARG A 117 12.73 -2.70 -1.68
CA ARG A 117 11.81 -2.36 -2.76
C ARG A 117 11.00 -1.09 -2.48
N LEU A 118 11.25 -0.41 -1.35
CA LEU A 118 10.69 0.89 -1.03
C LEU A 118 11.75 1.98 -1.23
N GLN A 119 11.46 2.94 -2.10
CA GLN A 119 12.20 4.18 -2.20
C GLN A 119 11.47 5.30 -1.49
N VAL A 120 12.12 5.93 -0.53
CA VAL A 120 11.61 7.13 0.14
C VAL A 120 12.24 8.36 -0.51
N ILE A 121 11.40 9.32 -0.87
CA ILE A 121 11.78 10.58 -1.50
C ILE A 121 11.24 11.74 -0.67
N PHE A 122 12.14 12.63 -0.29
CA PHE A 122 11.80 13.90 0.35
C PHE A 122 11.97 15.04 -0.66
N VAL A 123 10.90 15.75 -0.98
CA VAL A 123 10.91 16.88 -1.90
C VAL A 123 10.89 18.17 -1.10
N THR A 124 11.93 19.00 -1.25
CA THR A 124 11.91 20.28 -0.52
C THR A 124 10.93 21.27 -1.14
N VAL A 125 10.21 21.98 -0.26
CA VAL A 125 9.37 23.16 -0.60
C VAL A 125 10.07 24.46 -0.27
N ASP A 126 11.34 24.40 0.19
CA ASP A 126 12.15 25.56 0.55
C ASP A 126 13.55 25.50 -0.08
N PRO A 127 13.65 25.52 -1.42
CA PRO A 127 14.94 25.42 -2.10
C PRO A 127 15.90 26.59 -1.84
N GLU A 128 15.42 27.67 -1.24
CA GLU A 128 16.28 28.82 -0.87
C GLU A 128 17.18 28.51 0.34
N ARG A 129 16.72 27.66 1.28
CA ARG A 129 17.49 27.26 2.47
C ARG A 129 18.02 25.83 2.39
N ASP A 130 17.32 24.95 1.69
CA ASP A 130 17.65 23.55 1.57
C ASP A 130 18.61 23.32 0.40
N SER A 131 19.89 23.70 0.58
CA SER A 131 20.91 23.42 -0.43
C SER A 131 21.08 21.91 -0.65
N PRO A 132 21.62 21.47 -1.81
CA PRO A 132 21.85 20.05 -2.09
C PRO A 132 22.62 19.31 -0.98
N VAL A 133 23.64 19.95 -0.42
CA VAL A 133 24.44 19.37 0.67
C VAL A 133 23.61 19.21 1.94
N VAL A 134 22.82 20.23 2.32
CA VAL A 134 21.94 20.18 3.50
C VAL A 134 20.88 19.10 3.31
N LEU A 135 20.24 19.06 2.14
CA LEU A 135 19.20 18.11 1.81
C LEU A 135 19.68 16.65 1.84
N LYS A 136 20.89 16.39 1.30
CA LYS A 136 21.53 15.07 1.35
C LYS A 136 21.83 14.64 2.78
N ALA A 137 22.47 15.50 3.55
CA ALA A 137 22.79 15.22 4.95
C ALA A 137 21.54 14.97 5.78
N TYR A 138 20.49 15.77 5.57
CA TYR A 138 19.23 15.65 6.29
C TYR A 138 18.54 14.31 6.00
N THR A 139 18.34 13.95 4.75
CA THR A 139 17.61 12.72 4.39
C THR A 139 18.39 11.47 4.80
N GLN A 140 19.71 11.45 4.59
CA GLN A 140 20.56 10.32 4.94
C GLN A 140 20.75 10.12 6.45
N ALA A 141 20.47 11.12 7.27
CA ALA A 141 20.45 10.98 8.72
C ALA A 141 19.37 10.04 9.24
N PHE A 142 18.28 9.84 8.47
CA PHE A 142 17.18 8.92 8.81
C PHE A 142 17.41 7.52 8.22
N ASP A 143 17.82 7.43 6.97
CA ASP A 143 18.20 6.18 6.31
C ASP A 143 19.11 6.51 5.10
N PRO A 144 20.24 5.80 4.93
CA PRO A 144 21.17 6.06 3.82
C PRO A 144 20.57 5.95 2.41
N SER A 145 19.46 5.22 2.27
CA SER A 145 18.75 5.04 0.99
C SER A 145 17.75 6.15 0.68
N PHE A 146 17.46 7.05 1.63
CA PHE A 146 16.52 8.14 1.41
C PHE A 146 17.15 9.21 0.52
N ILE A 147 16.33 9.73 -0.41
CA ILE A 147 16.78 10.71 -1.40
C ILE A 147 16.02 12.01 -1.18
N GLY A 148 16.77 13.11 -1.06
CA GLY A 148 16.20 14.45 -1.13
C GLY A 148 16.14 14.91 -2.60
N LEU A 149 15.04 15.54 -3.02
CA LEU A 149 14.92 16.14 -4.34
C LEU A 149 14.60 17.62 -4.22
N TYR A 150 15.11 18.41 -5.15
CA TYR A 150 14.88 19.85 -5.21
C TYR A 150 14.66 20.32 -6.65
N GLY A 151 14.05 21.47 -6.80
CA GLY A 151 14.00 22.28 -8.01
C GLY A 151 14.32 23.73 -7.68
N ASP A 152 14.37 24.60 -8.68
CA ASP A 152 14.27 26.03 -8.43
C ASP A 152 12.85 26.41 -7.94
N LEU A 153 12.60 27.67 -7.61
CA LEU A 153 11.32 28.14 -7.08
C LEU A 153 10.16 27.86 -8.05
N GLN A 154 10.39 28.02 -9.36
CA GLN A 154 9.36 27.75 -10.36
C GLN A 154 9.03 26.26 -10.42
N LYS A 155 10.04 25.41 -10.55
CA LYS A 155 9.89 23.95 -10.65
C LYS A 155 9.29 23.36 -9.36
N THR A 156 9.66 23.90 -8.21
CA THR A 156 9.06 23.54 -6.91
C THR A 156 7.56 23.87 -6.89
N SER A 157 7.19 25.08 -7.35
CA SER A 157 5.79 25.50 -7.41
C SER A 157 4.97 24.66 -8.39
N GLU A 158 5.49 24.39 -9.57
CA GLU A 158 4.85 23.55 -10.57
C GLU A 158 4.62 22.13 -10.04
N THR A 159 5.66 21.51 -9.45
CA THR A 159 5.56 20.18 -8.88
C THR A 159 4.55 20.12 -7.73
N ALA A 160 4.59 21.08 -6.81
CA ALA A 160 3.63 21.14 -5.71
C ALA A 160 2.19 21.27 -6.22
N LYS A 161 1.96 22.09 -7.26
CA LYS A 161 0.65 22.25 -7.90
C LYS A 161 0.18 20.94 -8.56
N ASP A 162 1.05 20.25 -9.28
CA ASP A 162 0.74 18.97 -9.93
C ASP A 162 0.40 17.89 -8.91
N PHE A 163 1.06 17.92 -7.75
CA PHE A 163 0.79 17.03 -6.63
C PHE A 163 -0.33 17.50 -5.70
N LYS A 164 -0.95 18.66 -5.97
CA LYS A 164 -1.95 19.29 -5.09
C LYS A 164 -1.44 19.49 -3.66
N VAL A 165 -0.16 19.74 -3.51
CA VAL A 165 0.49 20.07 -2.24
C VAL A 165 0.38 21.55 -2.00
N PHE A 166 -0.22 21.94 -0.88
CA PHE A 166 -0.18 23.30 -0.39
C PHE A 166 1.16 23.56 0.30
N TYR A 167 1.78 24.71 0.03
CA TYR A 167 2.85 25.24 0.84
C TYR A 167 2.85 26.77 0.82
N LYS A 168 3.31 27.38 1.88
CA LYS A 168 3.37 28.84 2.03
C LYS A 168 4.47 29.25 3.00
N LYS A 169 5.26 30.26 2.61
CA LYS A 169 6.22 30.92 3.49
C LYS A 169 5.48 31.78 4.52
N VAL A 170 5.78 31.58 5.81
CA VAL A 170 5.18 32.30 6.96
C VAL A 170 6.28 32.99 7.74
N PRO A 171 6.31 34.34 7.80
CA PRO A 171 7.33 35.07 8.55
C PRO A 171 7.30 34.75 10.06
N THR A 172 8.48 34.60 10.66
CA THR A 172 8.68 34.37 12.09
C THR A 172 9.82 35.26 12.60
N GLY A 173 9.49 36.46 13.09
CA GLY A 173 10.51 37.41 13.52
C GLY A 173 11.46 37.81 12.38
N SER A 174 12.76 37.52 12.55
CA SER A 174 13.80 37.79 11.54
C SER A 174 13.96 36.69 10.49
N SER A 175 13.15 35.60 10.54
CA SER A 175 13.21 34.46 9.65
C SER A 175 11.80 34.09 9.15
N TYR A 176 11.63 32.87 8.70
CA TYR A 176 10.32 32.31 8.30
C TYR A 176 10.25 30.79 8.54
N THR A 177 9.03 30.28 8.61
CA THR A 177 8.74 28.86 8.48
C THR A 177 7.94 28.59 7.22
N MET A 178 7.69 27.31 6.91
CA MET A 178 6.81 26.89 5.80
C MET A 178 5.60 26.16 6.35
N ASP A 179 4.41 26.67 6.07
CA ASP A 179 3.21 25.84 6.17
C ASP A 179 3.15 24.94 4.94
N HIS A 180 2.89 23.64 5.13
CA HIS A 180 2.77 22.70 4.01
C HIS A 180 1.87 21.52 4.34
N SER A 181 1.41 20.83 3.30
CA SER A 181 0.65 19.58 3.43
C SER A 181 1.50 18.47 4.07
N ALA A 182 0.95 17.80 5.10
CA ALA A 182 1.67 16.83 5.93
C ALA A 182 1.30 15.37 5.61
N PHE A 183 1.16 15.02 4.34
CA PHE A 183 0.85 13.65 3.91
C PHE A 183 1.91 13.12 2.94
N SER A 184 1.96 11.81 2.77
CA SER A 184 2.87 11.15 1.83
C SER A 184 2.08 10.51 0.68
N TYR A 185 2.56 10.65 -0.54
CA TYR A 185 2.07 9.90 -1.69
C TYR A 185 2.77 8.57 -1.81
N VAL A 186 2.03 7.54 -2.22
CA VAL A 186 2.59 6.22 -2.54
C VAL A 186 2.31 5.87 -3.99
N PHE A 187 3.36 5.50 -4.70
CA PHE A 187 3.32 4.96 -6.06
C PHE A 187 3.68 3.48 -6.03
N ASP A 188 3.05 2.72 -6.91
CA ASP A 188 3.37 1.31 -7.08
C ASP A 188 4.65 1.10 -7.94
N PRO A 189 5.19 -0.13 -8.01
CA PRO A 189 6.38 -0.45 -8.82
C PRO A 189 6.25 -0.16 -10.32
N LYS A 190 5.05 0.11 -10.81
CA LYS A 190 4.80 0.54 -12.19
C LYS A 190 4.77 2.06 -12.34
N GLY A 191 5.01 2.81 -11.25
CA GLY A 191 4.97 4.26 -11.21
C GLY A 191 3.54 4.84 -11.24
N LYS A 192 2.54 4.06 -10.83
CA LYS A 192 1.17 4.55 -10.74
C LYS A 192 0.86 4.99 -9.32
N ILE A 193 0.24 6.17 -9.20
CA ILE A 193 -0.20 6.67 -7.90
C ILE A 193 -1.28 5.77 -7.31
N ARG A 194 -1.16 5.47 -6.01
CA ARG A 194 -2.05 4.53 -5.33
C ARG A 194 -2.66 5.10 -4.06
N LEU A 195 -1.87 5.64 -3.15
CA LEU A 195 -2.34 6.05 -1.83
C LEU A 195 -1.86 7.44 -1.45
N VAL A 196 -2.63 8.04 -0.55
CA VAL A 196 -2.18 9.10 0.36
C VAL A 196 -2.14 8.53 1.76
N LEU A 197 -0.96 8.56 2.39
CA LEU A 197 -0.77 8.23 3.80
C LEU A 197 -0.85 9.51 4.63
N ARG A 198 -1.76 9.52 5.60
CA ARG A 198 -1.92 10.66 6.52
C ARG A 198 -0.78 10.67 7.53
N HIS A 199 -0.51 11.85 8.09
CA HIS A 199 0.57 12.01 9.07
C HIS A 199 0.35 11.18 10.34
N GLU A 200 -0.90 11.04 10.76
CA GLU A 200 -1.30 10.35 12.00
C GLU A 200 -1.28 8.83 11.91
N GLN A 201 -1.14 8.26 10.70
CA GLN A 201 -1.10 6.81 10.54
C GLN A 201 0.16 6.21 11.16
N SER A 202 0.01 5.06 11.81
CA SER A 202 1.13 4.32 12.37
C SER A 202 2.03 3.73 11.27
N ALA A 203 3.27 3.41 11.63
CA ALA A 203 4.20 2.75 10.72
C ALA A 203 3.70 1.36 10.31
N GLU A 204 3.02 0.65 11.21
CA GLU A 204 2.43 -0.67 10.99
C GLU A 204 1.33 -0.63 9.94
N GLU A 205 0.37 0.30 10.05
CA GLU A 205 -0.70 0.51 9.08
C GLU A 205 -0.13 0.84 7.69
N CYS A 206 0.84 1.75 7.65
CA CYS A 206 1.50 2.11 6.39
C CYS A 206 2.27 0.92 5.79
N ALA A 207 2.96 0.12 6.60
CA ALA A 207 3.68 -1.06 6.14
C ALA A 207 2.73 -2.16 5.62
N GLN A 208 1.54 -2.31 6.21
CA GLN A 208 0.51 -3.21 5.70
C GLN A 208 0.05 -2.81 4.31
N ASP A 209 -0.23 -1.54 4.10
CA ASP A 209 -0.64 -0.99 2.80
C ASP A 209 0.45 -1.18 1.73
N LEU A 210 1.70 -0.87 2.08
CA LEU A 210 2.84 -1.03 1.17
C LEU A 210 3.09 -2.49 0.80
N ARG A 211 2.92 -3.45 1.72
CA ARG A 211 2.98 -4.88 1.40
C ARG A 211 1.93 -5.28 0.37
N GLN A 212 0.71 -4.76 0.47
CA GLN A 212 -0.34 -5.02 -0.53
C GLN A 212 0.06 -4.46 -1.90
N ILE A 213 0.55 -3.22 -1.94
CA ILE A 213 1.00 -2.57 -3.19
C ILE A 213 2.14 -3.37 -3.84
N LEU A 214 3.14 -3.79 -3.06
CA LEU A 214 4.28 -4.56 -3.55
C LEU A 214 3.89 -5.95 -4.07
N LYS A 215 2.84 -6.58 -3.49
CA LYS A 215 2.32 -7.89 -3.93
C LYS A 215 1.47 -7.78 -5.19
N THR A 216 0.61 -6.76 -5.29
CA THR A 216 -0.34 -6.62 -6.40
C THR A 216 0.30 -6.07 -7.68
N SER A 217 1.53 -5.60 -7.59
CA SER A 217 2.26 -4.99 -8.71
C SER A 217 3.46 -5.83 -9.18
N ALA A 218 3.65 -7.01 -8.59
CA ALA A 218 4.67 -7.97 -8.98
C ALA A 218 4.34 -8.67 -10.30
#